data_da75d180d87a683655dd168dc72551e3
#
_entry.id   da75d180d87a683655dd168dc72551e3
#
_cell.length_a   1.000
_cell.length_b   1.000
_cell.length_c   1.000
_cell.angle_alpha   90.00
_cell.angle_beta   90.00
_cell.angle_gamma   90.00
#
_symmetry.space_group_name_H-M   'P 1'
#
loop_
_entity.id
_entity.type
_entity.pdbx_description
1 polymer ?
#
loop_
_entity_poly.entity_id
_entity_poly.type
_entity_poly.pdbx_seq_one_letter_code
_entity_poly.pdbx_strand_id
1 'polypeptide(L)'
;MTEPGISRRAALRGLGVTVVGAVAGYVVARNSSAAKPATATTAANGYGATYGTSSGTGGKLLARLSQLRPGGGIVLADQNVVVTLGSDSAVHAFSATCTHQGCTVSDVQNGVISCPCHGSQFNARTGAVVTGPAPRALPAVPVVVRDGGVYTR
;
A
#
# COMPACT_ATOMS: atom_id res chain seq x y z
N MET A 1 2.75 23.80 63.23
CA MET A 1 2.11 23.29 62.00
C MET A 1 1.69 24.49 61.20
N THR A 2 2.47 24.86 60.17
CA THR A 2 2.29 26.07 59.37
C THR A 2 1.67 25.67 58.02
N GLU A 3 0.46 26.09 57.76
CA GLU A 3 -0.23 25.92 56.51
C GLU A 3 0.43 26.72 55.38
N PRO A 4 0.71 26.16 54.20
CA PRO A 4 1.26 26.89 53.06
C PRO A 4 0.14 27.72 52.40
N GLY A 5 0.21 29.04 52.57
CA GLY A 5 -0.71 29.98 51.92
C GLY A 5 -0.60 29.96 50.40
N ILE A 6 -1.70 29.73 49.71
CA ILE A 6 -1.77 29.78 48.25
C ILE A 6 -1.56 31.22 47.75
N SER A 7 -0.48 31.45 47.01
CA SER A 7 -0.12 32.76 46.48
C SER A 7 -1.15 33.24 45.45
N ARG A 8 -1.61 34.51 45.60
CA ARG A 8 -2.56 35.16 44.66
C ARG A 8 -2.11 35.15 43.19
N ARG A 9 -0.81 34.97 42.93
CA ARG A 9 -0.26 34.86 41.58
C ARG A 9 -0.54 33.50 40.91
N ALA A 10 -0.73 32.44 41.68
CA ALA A 10 -1.07 31.13 41.16
C ALA A 10 -2.51 31.03 40.68
N ALA A 11 -3.44 31.74 41.35
CA ALA A 11 -4.87 31.77 41.00
C ALA A 11 -5.13 32.44 39.63
N LEU A 12 -4.35 33.51 39.31
CA LEU A 12 -4.52 34.22 38.02
C LEU A 12 -3.95 33.47 36.82
N ARG A 13 -2.97 32.58 37.04
CA ARG A 13 -2.45 31.76 35.94
C ARG A 13 -3.39 30.59 35.55
N GLY A 14 -4.19 30.10 36.46
CA GLY A 14 -5.15 29.04 36.22
C GLY A 14 -6.32 29.48 35.35
N LEU A 15 -6.81 30.74 35.51
CA LEU A 15 -7.95 31.26 34.78
C LEU A 15 -7.64 31.50 33.29
N GLY A 16 -6.41 31.91 32.97
CA GLY A 16 -5.99 32.16 31.59
C GLY A 16 -5.93 30.91 30.72
N VAL A 17 -5.49 29.79 31.30
CA VAL A 17 -5.35 28.52 30.55
C VAL A 17 -6.70 27.91 30.19
N THR A 18 -7.70 28.03 31.07
CA THR A 18 -9.05 27.47 30.80
C THR A 18 -9.78 28.25 29.71
N VAL A 19 -9.62 29.59 29.64
CA VAL A 19 -10.28 30.42 28.62
C VAL A 19 -9.66 30.17 27.23
N VAL A 20 -8.31 30.07 27.15
CA VAL A 20 -7.63 29.76 25.88
C VAL A 20 -8.00 28.37 25.37
N GLY A 21 -8.08 27.37 26.25
CA GLY A 21 -8.50 26.02 25.89
C GLY A 21 -9.95 25.97 25.34
N ALA A 22 -10.86 26.71 25.93
CA ALA A 22 -12.26 26.77 25.50
C ALA A 22 -12.42 27.44 24.12
N VAL A 23 -11.67 28.52 23.85
CA VAL A 23 -11.70 29.21 22.55
C VAL A 23 -11.05 28.37 21.47
N ALA A 24 -9.91 27.73 21.73
CA ALA A 24 -9.24 26.86 20.77
C ALA A 24 -10.09 25.62 20.45
N GLY A 25 -10.72 25.00 21.45
CA GLY A 25 -11.63 23.88 21.26
C GLY A 25 -12.87 24.25 20.42
N TYR A 26 -13.41 25.45 20.64
CA TYR A 26 -14.58 25.95 19.88
C TYR A 26 -14.25 26.22 18.40
N VAL A 27 -13.06 26.77 18.11
CA VAL A 27 -12.63 27.06 16.74
C VAL A 27 -12.35 25.75 15.98
N VAL A 28 -11.73 24.75 16.64
CA VAL A 28 -11.50 23.43 16.03
C VAL A 28 -12.81 22.73 15.72
N ALA A 29 -13.79 22.80 16.63
CA ALA A 29 -15.10 22.18 16.40
C ALA A 29 -15.88 22.82 15.23
N ARG A 30 -15.71 24.13 14.99
CA ARG A 30 -16.38 24.82 13.87
C ARG A 30 -15.74 24.53 12.51
N ASN A 31 -14.43 24.24 12.46
CA ASN A 31 -13.71 23.94 11.22
C ASN A 31 -13.63 22.44 10.90
N SER A 32 -14.07 21.59 11.80
CA SER A 32 -14.24 20.18 11.49
C SER A 32 -15.49 20.02 10.62
N SER A 33 -15.32 19.88 9.32
CA SER A 33 -16.37 19.44 8.41
C SER A 33 -16.83 18.08 8.91
N ALA A 34 -17.91 18.05 9.70
CA ALA A 34 -18.55 16.82 10.12
C ALA A 34 -18.88 16.03 8.86
N ALA A 35 -18.26 14.87 8.73
CA ALA A 35 -18.60 13.94 7.67
C ALA A 35 -20.11 13.71 7.71
N LYS A 36 -20.79 14.01 6.61
CA LYS A 36 -22.20 13.68 6.45
C LYS A 36 -22.40 12.21 6.81
N PRO A 37 -23.38 11.86 7.63
CA PRO A 37 -23.70 10.46 7.86
C PRO A 37 -24.07 9.84 6.50
N ALA A 38 -23.22 8.90 6.05
CA ALA A 38 -23.58 8.06 4.93
C ALA A 38 -24.81 7.26 5.36
N THR A 39 -25.91 7.44 4.66
CA THR A 39 -27.10 6.60 4.78
C THR A 39 -26.66 5.15 4.58
N ALA A 40 -26.61 4.39 5.66
CA ALA A 40 -26.36 2.97 5.61
C ALA A 40 -27.57 2.31 4.92
N THR A 41 -27.43 2.07 3.62
CA THR A 41 -28.33 1.17 2.91
C THR A 41 -27.89 -0.23 3.30
N THR A 42 -28.71 -0.89 4.10
CA THR A 42 -28.58 -2.31 4.43
C THR A 42 -28.69 -3.10 3.13
N ALA A 43 -27.54 -3.52 2.59
CA ALA A 43 -27.51 -4.48 1.51
C ALA A 43 -27.22 -5.85 2.10
N ALA A 44 -28.24 -6.71 2.02
CA ALA A 44 -28.19 -8.11 2.32
C ALA A 44 -27.11 -8.82 1.49
N ASN A 45 -26.44 -9.76 2.14
CA ASN A 45 -25.65 -10.88 1.65
C ASN A 45 -25.67 -11.08 0.11
N GLY A 46 -24.62 -10.60 -0.54
CA GLY A 46 -24.29 -10.97 -1.90
C GLY A 46 -22.81 -11.34 -1.95
N TYR A 47 -22.52 -12.61 -2.07
CA TYR A 47 -21.24 -13.08 -2.57
C TYR A 47 -21.10 -12.57 -4.00
N GLY A 48 -20.49 -11.44 -4.17
CA GLY A 48 -20.21 -10.82 -5.45
C GLY A 48 -19.14 -9.78 -5.25
N ALA A 49 -17.88 -10.18 -5.38
CA ALA A 49 -16.79 -9.24 -5.56
C ALA A 49 -17.03 -8.54 -6.90
N THR A 50 -17.78 -7.45 -6.90
CA THR A 50 -17.86 -6.53 -8.02
C THR A 50 -16.50 -5.86 -8.14
N TYR A 51 -15.63 -6.45 -8.95
CA TYR A 51 -14.50 -5.72 -9.52
C TYR A 51 -15.10 -4.61 -10.37
N GLY A 52 -15.13 -3.40 -9.82
CA GLY A 52 -15.55 -2.22 -10.55
C GLY A 52 -14.70 -2.08 -11.80
N THR A 53 -15.30 -2.35 -12.93
CA THR A 53 -14.78 -2.03 -14.27
C THR A 53 -14.79 -0.52 -14.40
N SER A 54 -13.77 0.18 -13.92
CA SER A 54 -13.55 1.56 -14.32
C SER A 54 -12.97 1.54 -15.74
N SER A 55 -13.86 1.67 -16.71
CA SER A 55 -13.54 1.99 -18.11
C SER A 55 -13.01 3.43 -18.17
N GLY A 56 -11.77 3.61 -17.81
CA GLY A 56 -10.99 4.85 -18.01
C GLY A 56 -9.75 4.48 -18.81
N THR A 57 -9.48 5.20 -19.86
CA THR A 57 -8.35 5.16 -20.80
C THR A 57 -7.00 4.83 -20.11
N GLY A 58 -6.70 3.57 -19.85
CA GLY A 58 -5.42 3.19 -19.28
C GLY A 58 -5.41 1.94 -18.43
N GLY A 59 -5.08 0.82 -19.02
CA GLY A 59 -4.56 -0.37 -18.38
C GLY A 59 -5.41 -1.02 -17.27
N LYS A 60 -5.20 -2.32 -17.08
CA LYS A 60 -5.82 -3.09 -16.00
C LYS A 60 -5.08 -2.83 -14.68
N LEU A 61 -5.80 -2.60 -13.59
CA LEU A 61 -5.21 -2.52 -12.25
C LEU A 61 -4.61 -3.88 -11.89
N LEU A 62 -3.33 -3.89 -11.55
CA LEU A 62 -2.58 -5.07 -11.10
C LEU A 62 -2.52 -5.11 -9.56
N ALA A 63 -2.12 -4.02 -8.93
CA ALA A 63 -1.95 -3.94 -7.48
C ALA A 63 -2.11 -2.50 -6.99
N ARG A 64 -2.34 -2.33 -5.67
CA ARG A 64 -2.19 -1.03 -5.01
C ARG A 64 -0.81 -0.96 -4.36
N LEU A 65 -0.18 0.22 -4.38
CA LEU A 65 1.11 0.43 -3.72
C LEU A 65 1.09 0.07 -2.23
N SER A 66 -0.04 0.30 -1.56
CA SER A 66 -0.23 -0.05 -0.14
C SER A 66 -0.17 -1.56 0.16
N GLN A 67 -0.29 -2.40 -0.85
CA GLN A 67 -0.18 -3.85 -0.75
C GLN A 67 1.26 -4.35 -0.93
N LEU A 68 2.14 -3.50 -1.47
CA LEU A 68 3.53 -3.82 -1.74
C LEU A 68 4.42 -3.38 -0.58
N ARG A 69 5.43 -4.17 -0.27
CA ARG A 69 6.46 -3.83 0.71
C ARG A 69 7.80 -3.63 0.00
N PRO A 70 8.64 -2.70 0.43
CA PRO A 70 9.98 -2.52 -0.13
C PRO A 70 10.78 -3.84 -0.10
N GLY A 71 11.37 -4.20 -1.21
CA GLY A 71 12.07 -5.47 -1.39
C GLY A 71 11.17 -6.70 -1.58
N GLY A 72 9.84 -6.50 -1.60
CA GLY A 72 8.84 -7.55 -1.80
C GLY A 72 8.04 -7.38 -3.09
N GLY A 73 6.95 -8.13 -3.21
CA GLY A 73 6.06 -8.08 -4.36
C GLY A 73 4.84 -8.95 -4.19
N ILE A 74 4.00 -8.97 -5.23
CA ILE A 74 2.78 -9.79 -5.31
C ILE A 74 2.81 -10.56 -6.61
N VAL A 75 2.54 -11.86 -6.53
CA VAL A 75 2.36 -12.73 -7.69
C VAL A 75 0.86 -12.80 -8.02
N LEU A 76 0.52 -12.37 -9.22
CA LEU A 76 -0.84 -12.40 -9.77
C LEU A 76 -0.92 -13.55 -10.79
N ALA A 77 -1.08 -14.76 -10.29
CA ALA A 77 -1.04 -15.98 -11.09
C ALA A 77 -2.06 -15.95 -12.24
N ASP A 78 -3.30 -15.52 -11.96
CA ASP A 78 -4.38 -15.44 -12.96
C ASP A 78 -4.10 -14.44 -14.09
N GLN A 79 -3.21 -13.48 -13.85
CA GLN A 79 -2.79 -12.47 -14.82
C GLN A 79 -1.43 -12.76 -15.41
N ASN A 80 -0.77 -13.80 -14.92
CA ASN A 80 0.61 -14.16 -15.27
C ASN A 80 1.60 -13.00 -15.09
N VAL A 81 1.45 -12.21 -14.03
CA VAL A 81 2.29 -11.05 -13.71
C VAL A 81 2.78 -11.14 -12.27
N VAL A 82 4.03 -10.82 -12.04
CA VAL A 82 4.58 -10.51 -10.72
C VAL A 82 4.90 -9.01 -10.67
N VAL A 83 4.36 -8.31 -9.67
CA VAL A 83 4.63 -6.90 -9.41
C VAL A 83 5.55 -6.79 -8.21
N THR A 84 6.63 -6.04 -8.33
CA THR A 84 7.65 -5.88 -7.29
C THR A 84 7.82 -4.42 -6.91
N LEU A 85 8.22 -4.16 -5.67
CA LEU A 85 8.59 -2.84 -5.16
C LEU A 85 10.05 -2.88 -4.67
N GLY A 86 10.90 -2.13 -5.33
CA GLY A 86 12.29 -1.97 -4.92
C GLY A 86 12.43 -1.24 -3.58
N SER A 87 13.57 -1.35 -2.93
CA SER A 87 13.90 -0.58 -1.73
C SER A 87 14.01 0.93 -2.02
N ASP A 88 14.21 1.29 -3.27
CA ASP A 88 14.22 2.65 -3.81
C ASP A 88 12.81 3.15 -4.19
N SER A 89 11.77 2.41 -3.81
CA SER A 89 10.36 2.68 -4.15
C SER A 89 10.04 2.58 -5.65
N ALA A 90 10.93 2.07 -6.47
CA ALA A 90 10.66 1.81 -7.88
C ALA A 90 9.79 0.57 -8.04
N VAL A 91 8.73 0.67 -8.85
CA VAL A 91 7.83 -0.44 -9.16
C VAL A 91 8.26 -1.09 -10.47
N HIS A 92 8.38 -2.41 -10.47
CA HIS A 92 8.65 -3.21 -11.65
C HIS A 92 7.60 -4.30 -11.78
N ALA A 93 7.40 -4.80 -12.99
CA ALA A 93 6.56 -5.96 -13.23
C ALA A 93 7.21 -6.87 -14.27
N PHE A 94 7.01 -8.16 -14.08
CA PHE A 94 7.55 -9.19 -14.95
C PHE A 94 6.50 -10.27 -15.20
N SER A 95 6.70 -11.07 -16.24
CA SER A 95 5.94 -12.32 -16.40
C SER A 95 6.13 -13.21 -15.19
N ALA A 96 5.06 -13.76 -14.66
CA ALA A 96 5.13 -14.75 -13.58
C ALA A 96 5.54 -16.14 -14.08
N THR A 97 5.74 -16.32 -15.39
CA THR A 97 6.18 -17.59 -15.98
C THR A 97 7.69 -17.74 -15.89
N CYS A 98 8.15 -18.69 -15.10
CA CYS A 98 9.56 -19.05 -14.99
C CYS A 98 10.13 -19.51 -16.33
N THR A 99 11.27 -18.94 -16.72
CA THR A 99 11.88 -19.20 -18.03
C THR A 99 12.61 -20.54 -18.13
N HIS A 100 12.63 -21.33 -17.05
CA HIS A 100 13.15 -22.70 -17.10
C HIS A 100 12.17 -23.66 -17.80
N GLN A 101 11.01 -23.91 -17.19
CA GLN A 101 10.00 -24.87 -17.69
C GLN A 101 8.55 -24.35 -17.54
N GLY A 102 8.35 -23.05 -17.47
CA GLY A 102 7.01 -22.46 -17.48
C GLY A 102 6.24 -22.47 -16.14
N CYS A 103 6.85 -22.92 -15.04
CA CYS A 103 6.20 -22.83 -13.73
C CYS A 103 5.91 -21.38 -13.34
N THR A 104 4.81 -21.16 -12.62
CA THR A 104 4.54 -19.85 -12.02
C THR A 104 5.50 -19.60 -10.85
N VAL A 105 6.13 -18.43 -10.83
CA VAL A 105 6.90 -17.97 -9.65
C VAL A 105 5.95 -17.83 -8.46
N SER A 106 6.43 -18.01 -7.22
CA SER A 106 5.56 -18.10 -6.05
C SER A 106 5.72 -16.97 -5.06
N ASP A 107 6.89 -16.33 -5.02
CA ASP A 107 7.25 -15.45 -3.93
C ASP A 107 8.22 -14.35 -4.36
N VAL A 108 8.15 -13.22 -3.67
CA VAL A 108 9.08 -12.09 -3.81
C VAL A 108 9.50 -11.63 -2.43
N GLN A 109 10.74 -11.91 -2.05
CA GLN A 109 11.30 -11.50 -0.77
C GLN A 109 12.74 -11.00 -0.95
N ASN A 110 13.11 -9.99 -0.16
CA ASN A 110 14.48 -9.43 -0.13
C ASN A 110 15.04 -9.09 -1.52
N GLY A 111 14.18 -8.61 -2.42
CA GLY A 111 14.59 -8.27 -3.79
C GLY A 111 14.77 -9.45 -4.73
N VAL A 112 14.28 -10.63 -4.36
CA VAL A 112 14.40 -11.88 -5.14
C VAL A 112 13.01 -12.45 -5.43
N ILE A 113 12.75 -12.80 -6.70
CA ILE A 113 11.58 -13.55 -7.15
C ILE A 113 11.99 -15.03 -7.20
N SER A 114 11.23 -15.93 -6.57
CA SER A 114 11.55 -17.35 -6.47
C SER A 114 10.59 -18.23 -7.26
N CYS A 115 11.13 -19.23 -7.95
CA CYS A 115 10.36 -20.27 -8.62
C CYS A 115 10.42 -21.57 -7.79
N PRO A 116 9.27 -22.14 -7.36
CA PRO A 116 9.26 -23.28 -6.45
C PRO A 116 9.60 -24.61 -7.12
N CYS A 117 9.46 -24.71 -8.46
CA CYS A 117 9.61 -25.98 -9.15
C CYS A 117 11.06 -26.53 -9.12
N HIS A 118 12.03 -25.67 -9.45
CA HIS A 118 13.43 -26.09 -9.56
C HIS A 118 14.38 -25.07 -8.93
N GLY A 119 13.89 -24.18 -8.08
CA GLY A 119 14.70 -23.25 -7.31
C GLY A 119 15.33 -22.10 -8.11
N SER A 120 14.86 -21.82 -9.34
CA SER A 120 15.34 -20.63 -10.06
C SER A 120 14.97 -19.36 -9.29
N GLN A 121 15.89 -18.41 -9.24
CA GLN A 121 15.71 -17.12 -8.59
C GLN A 121 16.04 -15.99 -9.56
N PHE A 122 15.28 -14.90 -9.46
CA PHE A 122 15.42 -13.74 -10.33
C PHE A 122 15.48 -12.45 -9.51
N ASN A 123 16.24 -11.49 -9.99
CA ASN A 123 16.30 -10.16 -9.38
C ASN A 123 14.99 -9.41 -9.56
N ALA A 124 14.41 -8.92 -8.47
CA ALA A 124 13.10 -8.27 -8.47
C ALA A 124 13.07 -6.87 -9.13
N ARG A 125 14.24 -6.29 -9.46
CA ARG A 125 14.34 -5.00 -10.18
C ARG A 125 14.55 -5.17 -11.67
N THR A 126 15.29 -6.18 -12.07
CA THR A 126 15.76 -6.33 -13.45
C THR A 126 15.18 -7.55 -14.15
N GLY A 127 14.57 -8.47 -13.40
CA GLY A 127 14.15 -9.78 -13.90
C GLY A 127 15.31 -10.75 -14.18
N ALA A 128 16.55 -10.31 -14.05
CA ALA A 128 17.74 -11.12 -14.38
C ALA A 128 17.84 -12.37 -13.49
N VAL A 129 18.36 -13.47 -14.05
CA VAL A 129 18.61 -14.70 -13.29
C VAL A 129 19.68 -14.43 -12.23
N VAL A 130 19.39 -14.78 -10.99
CA VAL A 130 20.31 -14.76 -9.84
C VAL A 130 20.83 -16.18 -9.59
N THR A 131 19.91 -17.16 -9.62
CA THR A 131 20.24 -18.58 -9.46
C THR A 131 19.44 -19.37 -10.50
N GLY A 132 20.15 -20.24 -11.26
CA GLY A 132 19.54 -21.10 -12.28
C GLY A 132 18.86 -22.33 -11.68
N PRO A 133 18.11 -23.13 -12.48
CA PRO A 133 18.42 -23.49 -13.88
C PRO A 133 17.74 -22.64 -14.98
N ALA A 134 17.05 -21.57 -14.66
CA ALA A 134 16.46 -20.70 -15.67
C ALA A 134 17.54 -20.13 -16.62
N PRO A 135 17.36 -20.22 -17.96
CA PRO A 135 18.39 -19.82 -18.93
C PRO A 135 18.39 -18.32 -19.24
N ARG A 136 17.33 -17.57 -18.87
CA ARG A 136 17.18 -16.16 -19.23
C ARG A 136 16.32 -15.41 -18.21
N ALA A 137 16.39 -14.08 -18.22
CA ALA A 137 15.59 -13.19 -17.40
C ALA A 137 14.08 -13.39 -17.60
N LEU A 138 13.30 -13.04 -16.58
CA LEU A 138 11.85 -12.91 -16.72
C LEU A 138 11.54 -11.74 -17.67
N PRO A 139 10.63 -11.91 -18.64
CA PRO A 139 10.18 -10.82 -19.50
C PRO A 139 9.55 -9.68 -18.70
N ALA A 140 9.97 -8.45 -18.96
CA ALA A 140 9.37 -7.27 -18.33
C ALA A 140 7.94 -7.02 -18.85
N VAL A 141 7.05 -6.64 -17.95
CA VAL A 141 5.68 -6.19 -18.25
C VAL A 141 5.62 -4.69 -18.06
N PRO A 142 5.31 -3.91 -19.11
CA PRO A 142 5.19 -2.46 -18.98
C PRO A 142 4.04 -2.08 -18.03
N VAL A 143 4.35 -1.25 -17.04
CA VAL A 143 3.37 -0.77 -16.06
C VAL A 143 3.47 0.73 -15.88
N VAL A 144 2.41 1.33 -15.35
CA VAL A 144 2.36 2.73 -14.95
C VAL A 144 1.78 2.81 -13.53
N VAL A 145 2.36 3.68 -12.72
CA VAL A 145 1.86 3.98 -11.38
C VAL A 145 1.07 5.29 -11.43
N ARG A 146 -0.18 5.27 -10.97
CA ARG A 146 -1.04 6.44 -10.85
C ARG A 146 -2.04 6.23 -9.71
N ASP A 147 -2.41 7.30 -9.01
CA ASP A 147 -3.41 7.30 -7.93
C ASP A 147 -3.21 6.16 -6.90
N GLY A 148 -1.94 5.85 -6.57
CA GLY A 148 -1.59 4.78 -5.65
C GLY A 148 -1.84 3.36 -6.17
N GLY A 149 -2.14 3.19 -7.46
CA GLY A 149 -2.31 1.91 -8.15
C GLY A 149 -1.24 1.65 -9.20
N VAL A 150 -0.93 0.39 -9.45
CA VAL A 150 -0.06 -0.11 -10.52
C VAL A 150 -0.95 -0.69 -11.61
N TYR A 151 -0.84 -0.20 -12.82
CA TYR A 151 -1.66 -0.60 -13.97
C TYR A 151 -0.80 -1.10 -15.12
N THR A 152 -1.33 -2.01 -15.94
CA THR A 152 -0.72 -2.34 -17.25
C THR A 152 -0.71 -1.08 -18.13
N ARG A 153 0.29 -0.99 -19.00
CA ARG A 153 0.42 0.13 -19.94
C ARG A 153 -0.21 -0.21 -21.28
#